data_cb09b39d82523e55aa39bd06b20745ac
#
_entry.id   cb09b39d82523e55aa39bd06b20745ac
#
_cell.length_a   1.000
_cell.length_b   1.000
_cell.length_c   1.000
_cell.angle_alpha   90.00
_cell.angle_beta   90.00
_cell.angle_gamma   90.00
#
_symmetry.space_group_name_H-M   'P 1'
#
loop_
_entity.id
_entity.type
_entity.pdbx_description
1 polymer ?
#
loop_
_entity_poly.entity_id
_entity_poly.type
_entity_poly.pdbx_seq_one_letter_code
_entity_poly.pdbx_strand_id
1 'polypeptide(L)'
;MKTQRLNNQGANLNMGYDTNPQFSPDGKYVAWQSMKNDGYESDRNRLCVYNLLTGEKTYVAEQFDSNVDAFCWAPNSRNLYFIGCWHACVNMYQTDLNGDVRQLTDDSMDFGSLQMLGNTGKILASRHSISQADELYIVTPGKDPKKTKVQQLTFENKAFYDQLEMGKVQERWVQTTDGKQMQV
;
A
#
# COMPACT_ATOMS: atom_id res chain seq x y z
N MET A 1 -16.72 4.36 29.27
CA MET A 1 -16.40 4.01 27.86
C MET A 1 -16.42 2.48 27.78
N LYS A 2 -17.29 1.87 26.96
CA LYS A 2 -17.31 0.41 26.80
C LYS A 2 -16.27 0.03 25.75
N THR A 3 -15.26 -0.73 26.16
CA THR A 3 -14.26 -1.31 25.25
C THR A 3 -14.92 -2.48 24.53
N GLN A 4 -15.07 -2.41 23.21
CA GLN A 4 -15.59 -3.51 22.40
C GLN A 4 -14.41 -4.32 21.84
N ARG A 5 -14.41 -5.63 22.07
CA ARG A 5 -13.45 -6.54 21.46
C ARG A 5 -13.81 -6.74 20.01
N LEU A 6 -12.86 -6.49 19.10
CA LEU A 6 -13.05 -6.64 17.66
C LEU A 6 -12.93 -8.10 17.17
N ASN A 7 -12.51 -9.03 18.04
CA ASN A 7 -12.59 -10.46 17.77
C ASN A 7 -13.15 -11.23 18.97
N ASN A 8 -14.05 -12.16 18.70
CA ASN A 8 -14.68 -13.01 19.71
C ASN A 8 -14.01 -14.39 19.85
N GLN A 9 -12.95 -14.68 19.12
CA GLN A 9 -12.40 -16.03 19.02
C GLN A 9 -11.15 -16.28 19.86
N GLY A 10 -10.77 -15.37 20.74
CA GLY A 10 -9.59 -15.55 21.60
C GLY A 10 -8.26 -15.58 20.83
N ALA A 11 -8.29 -15.58 19.51
CA ALA A 11 -7.12 -15.34 18.71
C ALA A 11 -6.63 -13.94 19.07
N ASN A 12 -5.39 -13.83 19.53
CA ASN A 12 -4.73 -12.56 19.52
C ASN A 12 -4.95 -11.99 18.12
N LEU A 13 -5.55 -10.80 18.03
CA LEU A 13 -5.19 -9.93 16.95
C LEU A 13 -3.68 -9.79 17.15
N ASN A 14 -2.93 -10.65 16.48
CA ASN A 14 -1.52 -10.47 16.46
C ASN A 14 -1.33 -9.16 15.76
N MET A 15 -1.22 -8.18 16.57
CA MET A 15 -0.73 -6.86 16.26
C MET A 15 0.77 -7.04 16.00
N GLY A 16 1.13 -8.06 15.21
CA GLY A 16 2.48 -8.25 14.74
C GLY A 16 2.85 -7.02 13.96
N TYR A 17 3.82 -6.34 14.40
CA TYR A 17 4.64 -5.33 13.74
C TYR A 17 3.88 -4.42 12.75
N ASP A 18 3.03 -3.54 13.05
CA ASP A 18 2.32 -2.57 12.21
C ASP A 18 0.90 -2.94 11.78
N THR A 19 0.02 -2.98 12.72
CA THR A 19 -1.40 -3.11 12.39
C THR A 19 -2.06 -1.78 12.07
N ASN A 20 -1.46 -0.68 12.41
CA ASN A 20 -1.93 0.69 12.17
C ASN A 20 -3.45 0.79 11.93
N PRO A 21 -4.30 0.45 12.93
CA PRO A 21 -5.74 0.42 12.73
C PRO A 21 -6.25 1.82 12.43
N GLN A 22 -7.01 1.95 11.34
CA GLN A 22 -7.54 3.23 10.89
C GLN A 22 -9.05 3.16 10.79
N PHE A 23 -9.74 4.15 11.39
CA PHE A 23 -11.16 4.33 11.15
C PHE A 23 -11.42 4.93 9.77
N SER A 24 -12.51 4.50 9.13
CA SER A 24 -13.02 5.19 7.95
C SER A 24 -13.43 6.63 8.32
N PRO A 25 -13.39 7.59 7.38
CA PRO A 25 -13.79 8.98 7.63
C PRO A 25 -15.19 9.13 8.20
N ASP A 26 -16.14 8.25 7.86
CA ASP A 26 -17.51 8.26 8.39
C ASP A 26 -17.66 7.47 9.71
N GLY A 27 -16.58 6.88 10.22
CA GLY A 27 -16.56 6.14 11.49
C GLY A 27 -17.30 4.81 11.50
N LYS A 28 -17.69 4.25 10.33
CA LYS A 28 -18.44 2.98 10.26
C LYS A 28 -17.57 1.75 10.14
N TYR A 29 -16.34 1.90 9.73
CA TYR A 29 -15.40 0.81 9.49
C TYR A 29 -14.09 1.04 10.22
N VAL A 30 -13.41 -0.06 10.55
CA VAL A 30 -12.00 -0.07 10.95
C VAL A 30 -11.24 -0.95 9.98
N ALA A 31 -10.12 -0.47 9.46
CA ALA A 31 -9.22 -1.24 8.62
C ALA A 31 -7.88 -1.44 9.30
N TRP A 32 -7.24 -2.58 9.06
CA TRP A 32 -5.89 -2.90 9.55
C TRP A 32 -5.22 -3.96 8.68
N GLN A 33 -3.92 -4.11 8.84
CA GLN A 33 -3.17 -5.22 8.25
C GLN A 33 -3.29 -6.48 9.11
N SER A 34 -3.38 -7.65 8.48
CA SER A 34 -3.59 -8.92 9.19
C SER A 34 -2.88 -10.06 8.48
N MET A 35 -2.00 -10.75 9.19
CA MET A 35 -1.42 -12.04 8.77
C MET A 35 -2.43 -13.18 8.98
N LYS A 36 -2.27 -14.30 8.29
CA LYS A 36 -3.12 -15.48 8.44
C LYS A 36 -2.77 -16.27 9.70
N ASN A 37 -1.47 -16.45 9.95
CA ASN A 37 -0.96 -17.20 11.09
C ASN A 37 -0.14 -16.28 11.99
N ASP A 38 -0.46 -16.28 13.28
CA ASP A 38 0.21 -15.45 14.27
C ASP A 38 1.69 -15.81 14.39
N GLY A 39 2.57 -14.79 14.28
CA GLY A 39 4.02 -14.96 14.43
C GLY A 39 4.72 -15.66 13.27
N TYR A 40 4.02 -15.89 12.15
CA TYR A 40 4.62 -16.47 10.95
C TYR A 40 5.02 -15.37 9.97
N GLU A 41 6.24 -14.89 10.07
CA GLU A 41 6.74 -13.71 9.35
C GLU A 41 6.71 -13.81 7.82
N SER A 42 6.65 -15.03 7.27
CA SER A 42 6.49 -15.24 5.83
C SER A 42 5.04 -15.18 5.35
N ASP A 43 4.08 -15.02 6.26
CA ASP A 43 2.69 -14.81 5.88
C ASP A 43 2.49 -13.40 5.28
N ARG A 44 1.65 -13.37 4.26
CA ARG A 44 1.26 -12.12 3.60
C ARG A 44 0.47 -11.21 4.53
N ASN A 45 0.85 -9.94 4.59
CA ASN A 45 0.04 -8.88 5.20
C ASN A 45 -1.16 -8.56 4.31
N ARG A 46 -2.35 -8.93 4.77
CA ARG A 46 -3.61 -8.70 4.08
C ARG A 46 -4.31 -7.47 4.64
N LEU A 47 -5.07 -6.76 3.82
CA LEU A 47 -5.89 -5.64 4.25
C LEU A 47 -7.26 -6.14 4.71
N CYS A 48 -7.53 -5.95 5.99
CA CYS A 48 -8.77 -6.35 6.64
C CYS A 48 -9.64 -5.13 6.96
N VAL A 49 -10.94 -5.24 6.76
CA VAL A 49 -11.95 -4.23 7.10
C VAL A 49 -13.01 -4.86 8.00
N TYR A 50 -13.38 -4.17 9.06
CA TYR A 50 -14.43 -4.55 9.99
C TYR A 50 -15.55 -3.50 9.97
N ASN A 51 -16.77 -3.95 9.75
CA ASN A 51 -17.96 -3.11 9.82
C ASN A 51 -18.44 -3.02 11.27
N LEU A 52 -18.39 -1.84 11.86
CA LEU A 52 -18.74 -1.60 13.27
C LEU A 52 -20.25 -1.78 13.55
N LEU A 53 -21.10 -1.68 12.54
CA LEU A 53 -22.54 -1.84 12.69
C LEU A 53 -22.95 -3.31 12.61
N THR A 54 -22.44 -4.04 11.60
CA THR A 54 -22.84 -5.44 11.34
C THR A 54 -21.98 -6.45 12.07
N GLY A 55 -20.76 -6.08 12.48
CA GLY A 55 -19.77 -6.99 13.02
C GLY A 55 -19.09 -7.86 11.97
N GLU A 56 -19.29 -7.59 10.69
CA GLU A 56 -18.69 -8.33 9.59
C GLU A 56 -17.24 -7.95 9.39
N LYS A 57 -16.38 -8.96 9.19
CA LYS A 57 -14.97 -8.85 8.88
C LYS A 57 -14.70 -9.34 7.47
N THR A 58 -14.09 -8.50 6.64
CA THR A 58 -13.79 -8.80 5.23
C THR A 58 -12.33 -8.50 4.92
N TYR A 59 -11.71 -9.31 4.07
CA TYR A 59 -10.39 -9.04 3.50
C TYR A 59 -10.56 -8.45 2.10
N VAL A 60 -10.15 -7.19 1.94
CA VAL A 60 -10.52 -6.39 0.75
C VAL A 60 -9.42 -6.30 -0.32
N ALA A 61 -8.31 -6.98 -0.16
CA ALA A 61 -7.23 -7.05 -1.16
C ALA A 61 -6.71 -8.48 -1.36
N GLU A 62 -7.57 -9.50 -1.19
CA GLU A 62 -7.19 -10.92 -1.28
C GLU A 62 -6.60 -11.31 -2.65
N GLN A 63 -7.03 -10.65 -3.72
CA GLN A 63 -6.53 -10.90 -5.08
C GLN A 63 -5.14 -10.34 -5.33
N PHE A 64 -4.65 -9.44 -4.46
CA PHE A 64 -3.31 -8.92 -4.55
C PHE A 64 -2.32 -9.91 -3.95
N ASP A 65 -1.56 -10.58 -4.81
CA ASP A 65 -0.65 -11.68 -4.41
C ASP A 65 0.69 -11.19 -3.86
N SER A 66 0.63 -10.18 -2.98
CA SER A 66 1.78 -9.67 -2.23
C SER A 66 1.32 -9.00 -0.93
N ASN A 67 2.26 -8.45 -0.17
CA ASN A 67 1.97 -7.70 1.04
C ASN A 67 1.26 -6.38 0.75
N VAL A 68 0.32 -6.01 1.60
CA VAL A 68 -0.11 -4.63 1.78
C VAL A 68 0.84 -3.99 2.78
N ASP A 69 1.76 -3.14 2.31
CA ASP A 69 2.83 -2.59 3.15
C ASP A 69 2.36 -1.38 3.97
N ALA A 70 1.51 -0.56 3.38
CA ALA A 70 0.83 0.54 4.06
C ALA A 70 -0.49 0.87 3.35
N PHE A 71 -1.42 1.51 4.05
CA PHE A 71 -2.71 1.89 3.47
C PHE A 71 -3.28 3.17 4.09
N CYS A 72 -4.26 3.77 3.43
CA CYS A 72 -5.10 4.83 3.97
C CYS A 72 -6.50 4.80 3.37
N TRP A 73 -7.48 5.33 4.12
CA TRP A 73 -8.84 5.48 3.63
C TRP A 73 -8.96 6.62 2.61
N ALA A 74 -9.77 6.39 1.58
CA ALA A 74 -10.28 7.48 0.74
C ALA A 74 -11.35 8.30 1.50
N PRO A 75 -11.54 9.58 1.16
CA PRO A 75 -12.54 10.44 1.84
C PRO A 75 -13.99 9.93 1.75
N ASN A 76 -14.28 9.09 0.76
CA ASN A 76 -15.62 8.54 0.54
C ASN A 76 -15.97 7.36 1.48
N SER A 77 -15.05 6.91 2.35
CA SER A 77 -15.22 5.76 3.27
C SER A 77 -15.57 4.43 2.58
N ARG A 78 -15.38 4.32 1.28
CA ARG A 78 -15.68 3.11 0.49
C ARG A 78 -14.46 2.51 -0.18
N ASN A 79 -13.45 3.32 -0.40
CA ASN A 79 -12.21 2.91 -1.04
C ASN A 79 -11.05 3.06 -0.06
N LEU A 80 -10.05 2.20 -0.24
CA LEU A 80 -8.75 2.29 0.42
C LEU A 80 -7.67 2.38 -0.65
N TYR A 81 -6.65 3.17 -0.37
CA TYR A 81 -5.42 3.19 -1.13
C TYR A 81 -4.37 2.41 -0.36
N PHE A 82 -3.55 1.66 -1.05
CA PHE A 82 -2.46 0.91 -0.44
C PHE A 82 -1.24 0.87 -1.36
N ILE A 83 -0.10 0.57 -0.78
CA ILE A 83 1.13 0.26 -1.49
C ILE A 83 1.52 -1.18 -1.25
N GLY A 84 2.15 -1.79 -2.24
CA GLY A 84 2.63 -3.16 -2.16
C GLY A 84 3.56 -3.48 -3.31
N CYS A 85 4.45 -4.44 -3.09
CA CYS A 85 5.44 -4.85 -4.06
C CYS A 85 4.83 -5.82 -5.08
N TRP A 86 4.98 -5.50 -6.35
CA TRP A 86 4.68 -6.39 -7.47
C TRP A 86 5.71 -6.17 -8.57
N HIS A 87 6.28 -7.24 -9.09
CA HIS A 87 7.36 -7.18 -10.08
C HIS A 87 8.53 -6.28 -9.63
N ALA A 88 9.02 -6.54 -8.41
CA ALA A 88 10.15 -5.84 -7.76
C ALA A 88 9.98 -4.31 -7.59
N CYS A 89 8.78 -3.76 -7.79
CA CYS A 89 8.49 -2.35 -7.58
C CYS A 89 7.31 -2.17 -6.62
N VAL A 90 7.46 -1.27 -5.65
CA VAL A 90 6.38 -0.93 -4.71
C VAL A 90 5.51 0.16 -5.33
N ASN A 91 4.40 -0.26 -5.90
CA ASN A 91 3.44 0.63 -6.55
C ASN A 91 2.20 0.90 -5.68
N MET A 92 1.42 1.90 -6.08
CA MET A 92 0.18 2.28 -5.40
C MET A 92 -1.03 1.63 -6.08
N TYR A 93 -1.93 1.14 -5.26
CA TYR A 93 -3.16 0.46 -5.65
C TYR A 93 -4.36 1.08 -4.93
N GLN A 94 -5.54 0.80 -5.44
CA GLN A 94 -6.81 1.07 -4.77
C GLN A 94 -7.61 -0.22 -4.67
N THR A 95 -8.30 -0.42 -3.54
CA THR A 95 -9.36 -1.42 -3.41
C THR A 95 -10.65 -0.77 -2.92
N ASP A 96 -11.77 -1.40 -3.17
CA ASP A 96 -13.05 -1.05 -2.56
C ASP A 96 -13.46 -2.05 -1.47
N LEU A 97 -14.63 -1.87 -0.86
CA LEU A 97 -15.15 -2.77 0.17
C LEU A 97 -15.58 -4.13 -0.38
N ASN A 98 -15.72 -4.29 -1.70
CA ASN A 98 -16.01 -5.57 -2.35
C ASN A 98 -14.74 -6.35 -2.67
N GLY A 99 -13.58 -5.72 -2.55
CA GLY A 99 -12.28 -6.34 -2.82
C GLY A 99 -11.77 -6.16 -4.25
N ASP A 100 -12.39 -5.29 -5.04
CA ASP A 100 -11.94 -4.97 -6.39
C ASP A 100 -10.64 -4.14 -6.33
N VAL A 101 -9.53 -4.76 -6.73
CA VAL A 101 -8.20 -4.14 -6.73
C VAL A 101 -7.87 -3.57 -8.10
N ARG A 102 -7.35 -2.35 -8.12
CA ARG A 102 -6.79 -1.73 -9.33
C ARG A 102 -5.46 -1.04 -9.07
N GLN A 103 -4.55 -1.13 -10.00
CA GLN A 103 -3.27 -0.44 -9.96
C GLN A 103 -3.45 1.03 -10.32
N LEU A 104 -2.77 1.91 -9.58
CA LEU A 104 -2.80 3.37 -9.77
C LEU A 104 -1.49 3.92 -10.31
N THR A 105 -0.37 3.28 -10.02
CA THR A 105 0.95 3.66 -10.54
C THR A 105 1.66 2.45 -11.12
N ASP A 106 2.51 2.69 -12.10
CA ASP A 106 3.26 1.64 -12.79
C ASP A 106 4.58 2.25 -13.26
N ASP A 107 5.54 2.33 -12.36
CA ASP A 107 6.88 2.83 -12.66
C ASP A 107 7.94 2.13 -11.79
N SER A 108 9.21 2.43 -12.05
CA SER A 108 10.36 1.79 -11.41
C SER A 108 10.81 2.43 -10.10
N MET A 109 10.03 3.35 -9.54
CA MET A 109 10.29 3.93 -8.22
C MET A 109 9.39 3.28 -7.17
N ASP A 110 9.89 3.14 -5.96
CA ASP A 110 9.19 2.54 -4.85
C ASP A 110 8.50 3.58 -3.97
N PHE A 111 7.25 3.34 -3.63
CA PHE A 111 6.55 4.10 -2.61
C PHE A 111 6.87 3.55 -1.22
N GLY A 112 7.38 4.40 -0.30
CA GLY A 112 7.71 4.01 1.08
C GLY A 112 6.58 4.27 2.08
N SER A 113 5.72 5.26 1.79
CA SER A 113 4.62 5.64 2.67
C SER A 113 3.48 6.28 1.90
N LEU A 114 2.30 6.35 2.52
CA LEU A 114 1.17 7.11 1.98
C LEU A 114 0.29 7.67 3.10
N GLN A 115 -0.24 8.87 2.87
CA GLN A 115 -1.17 9.53 3.79
C GLN A 115 -2.19 10.35 3.00
N MET A 116 -3.46 10.19 3.31
CA MET A 116 -4.52 11.01 2.72
C MET A 116 -4.42 12.46 3.19
N LEU A 117 -4.46 13.42 2.27
CA LEU A 117 -4.46 14.85 2.59
C LEU A 117 -5.89 15.34 2.86
N GLY A 118 -6.35 15.14 4.09
CA GLY A 118 -7.70 15.50 4.50
C GLY A 118 -8.76 14.94 3.54
N ASN A 119 -9.71 15.76 3.11
CA ASN A 119 -10.78 15.37 2.19
C ASN A 119 -10.50 15.73 0.72
N THR A 120 -9.24 16.00 0.36
CA THR A 120 -8.89 16.47 -1.00
C THR A 120 -8.89 15.37 -2.05
N GLY A 121 -8.87 14.10 -1.64
CA GLY A 121 -8.66 12.96 -2.54
C GLY A 121 -7.22 12.84 -3.06
N LYS A 122 -6.30 13.67 -2.57
CA LYS A 122 -4.87 13.59 -2.88
C LYS A 122 -4.11 12.87 -1.78
N ILE A 123 -3.06 12.18 -2.14
CA ILE A 123 -2.24 11.38 -1.23
C ILE A 123 -0.84 12.00 -1.18
N LEU A 124 -0.36 12.27 0.03
CA LEU A 124 1.07 12.52 0.27
C LEU A 124 1.76 11.17 0.37
N ALA A 125 2.87 11.00 -0.34
CA ALA A 125 3.63 9.78 -0.35
C ALA A 125 5.14 10.07 -0.36
N SER A 126 5.95 9.19 0.24
CA SER A 126 7.38 9.17 0.00
C SER A 126 7.69 8.23 -1.16
N ARG A 127 8.70 8.56 -1.95
CA ARG A 127 9.20 7.71 -3.03
C ARG A 127 10.71 7.75 -3.09
N HIS A 128 11.28 6.59 -3.37
CA HIS A 128 12.72 6.41 -3.60
C HIS A 128 12.97 5.43 -4.76
N SER A 129 14.22 5.23 -5.07
CA SER A 129 14.69 4.16 -5.94
C SER A 129 16.07 3.70 -5.47
N ILE A 130 16.62 2.66 -6.09
CA ILE A 130 17.99 2.22 -5.80
C ILE A 130 19.03 3.33 -6.04
N SER A 131 18.69 4.34 -6.87
CA SER A 131 19.58 5.44 -7.25
C SER A 131 19.13 6.80 -6.71
N GLN A 132 18.09 6.86 -5.87
CA GLN A 132 17.52 8.11 -5.38
C GLN A 132 16.94 7.92 -3.98
N ALA A 133 17.34 8.76 -3.03
CA ALA A 133 16.77 8.79 -1.68
C ALA A 133 15.32 9.27 -1.69
N ASP A 134 14.64 9.05 -0.55
CA ASP A 134 13.25 9.47 -0.39
C ASP A 134 13.05 10.97 -0.60
N GLU A 135 12.04 11.27 -1.39
CA GLU A 135 11.46 12.60 -1.57
C GLU A 135 9.94 12.51 -1.41
N LEU A 136 9.30 13.64 -1.09
CA LEU A 136 7.86 13.69 -0.95
C LEU A 136 7.18 13.99 -2.27
N TYR A 137 6.05 13.34 -2.50
CA TYR A 137 5.24 13.46 -3.70
C TYR A 137 3.76 13.64 -3.35
N ILE A 138 3.03 14.36 -4.21
CA ILE A 138 1.58 14.35 -4.23
C ILE A 138 1.11 13.42 -5.33
N VAL A 139 0.31 12.43 -4.95
CA VAL A 139 -0.39 11.54 -5.88
C VAL A 139 -1.85 11.98 -5.98
N THR A 140 -2.30 12.23 -7.20
CA THR A 140 -3.72 12.45 -7.51
C THR A 140 -4.22 11.20 -8.24
N PRO A 141 -4.97 10.30 -7.55
CA PRO A 141 -5.42 9.04 -8.12
C PRO A 141 -6.28 9.23 -9.36
N GLY A 142 -5.94 8.51 -10.43
CA GLY A 142 -6.72 8.41 -11.65
C GLY A 142 -7.53 7.12 -11.71
N LYS A 143 -8.05 6.80 -12.89
CA LYS A 143 -8.74 5.51 -13.15
C LYS A 143 -7.76 4.37 -13.42
N ASP A 144 -6.56 4.69 -13.82
CA ASP A 144 -5.48 3.77 -14.19
C ASP A 144 -4.12 4.50 -14.04
N PRO A 145 -2.98 3.82 -14.19
CA PRO A 145 -1.65 4.44 -14.06
C PRO A 145 -1.43 5.63 -14.99
N LYS A 146 -1.94 5.59 -16.22
CA LYS A 146 -1.77 6.67 -17.20
C LYS A 146 -2.51 7.95 -16.84
N LYS A 147 -3.55 7.85 -16.01
CA LYS A 147 -4.40 8.97 -15.57
C LYS A 147 -4.08 9.41 -14.15
N THR A 148 -3.31 8.65 -13.41
CA THR A 148 -2.79 9.05 -12.10
C THR A 148 -1.67 10.07 -12.29
N LYS A 149 -1.74 11.17 -11.51
CA LYS A 149 -0.69 12.20 -11.53
C LYS A 149 0.17 12.07 -10.30
N VAL A 150 1.48 11.97 -10.50
CA VAL A 150 2.49 11.93 -9.44
C VAL A 150 3.37 13.16 -9.58
N GLN A 151 3.36 14.04 -8.58
CA GLN A 151 4.08 15.31 -8.58
C GLN A 151 5.04 15.37 -7.40
N GLN A 152 6.33 15.55 -7.68
CA GLN A 152 7.34 15.74 -6.65
C GLN A 152 7.14 17.09 -5.93
N LEU A 153 7.28 17.09 -4.60
CA LEU A 153 7.16 18.27 -3.75
C LEU A 153 8.50 18.73 -3.20
N THR A 154 9.35 17.79 -2.81
CA THR A 154 10.65 18.10 -2.21
C THR A 154 11.78 17.75 -3.16
N PHE A 155 12.89 18.43 -3.02
CA PHE A 155 14.10 18.31 -3.85
C PHE A 155 15.35 18.42 -2.96
N GLU A 156 15.27 17.84 -1.75
CA GLU A 156 16.32 17.99 -0.72
C GLU A 156 17.67 17.42 -1.18
N ASN A 157 17.62 16.32 -1.93
CA ASN A 157 18.81 15.65 -2.41
C ASN A 157 19.29 16.11 -3.80
N LYS A 158 18.55 17.03 -4.45
CA LYS A 158 18.83 17.42 -5.83
C LYS A 158 20.25 17.96 -6.03
N ALA A 159 20.67 18.87 -5.18
CA ALA A 159 22.01 19.48 -5.29
C ALA A 159 23.16 18.46 -5.16
N PHE A 160 22.94 17.38 -4.43
CA PHE A 160 23.87 16.27 -4.31
C PHE A 160 23.86 15.39 -5.55
N TYR A 161 22.67 14.98 -6.01
CA TYR A 161 22.54 14.12 -7.20
C TYR A 161 22.95 14.79 -8.49
N ASP A 162 22.80 16.11 -8.62
CA ASP A 162 23.25 16.87 -9.80
C ASP A 162 24.78 16.79 -10.01
N GLN A 163 25.53 16.34 -9.00
CA GLN A 163 26.99 16.18 -9.07
C GLN A 163 27.41 14.73 -9.35
N LEU A 164 26.46 13.80 -9.43
CA LEU A 164 26.72 12.36 -9.59
C LEU A 164 26.17 11.84 -10.91
N GLU A 165 26.91 10.96 -11.53
CA GLU A 165 26.41 10.13 -12.62
C GLU A 165 25.88 8.82 -12.04
N MET A 166 24.56 8.69 -11.99
CA MET A 166 23.90 7.52 -11.43
C MET A 166 23.61 6.47 -12.50
N GLY A 167 23.78 5.20 -12.15
CA GLY A 167 23.37 4.08 -12.99
C GLY A 167 21.87 4.07 -13.23
N LYS A 168 21.45 3.62 -14.41
CA LYS A 168 20.03 3.42 -14.73
C LYS A 168 19.62 1.99 -14.36
N VAL A 169 18.54 1.87 -13.61
CA VAL A 169 17.91 0.58 -13.33
C VAL A 169 17.27 0.05 -14.61
N GLN A 170 17.49 -1.23 -14.91
CA GLN A 170 16.89 -1.92 -16.04
C GLN A 170 16.23 -3.20 -15.55
N GLU A 171 15.01 -3.42 -15.92
CA GLU A 171 14.32 -4.68 -15.73
C GLU A 171 14.71 -5.67 -16.83
N ARG A 172 15.00 -6.92 -16.43
CA ARG A 172 15.23 -8.03 -17.36
C ARG A 172 14.50 -9.28 -16.87
N TRP A 173 14.01 -10.05 -17.83
CA TRP A 173 13.42 -11.35 -17.59
C TRP A 173 14.33 -12.43 -18.16
N VAL A 174 14.74 -13.37 -17.31
CA VAL A 174 15.57 -14.51 -17.69
C VAL A 174 14.83 -15.81 -17.44
N GLN A 175 14.96 -16.74 -18.36
CA GLN A 175 14.41 -18.08 -18.20
C GLN A 175 15.29 -18.89 -17.24
N THR A 176 14.66 -19.48 -16.23
CA THR A 176 15.28 -20.38 -15.26
C THR A 176 15.42 -21.79 -15.84
N THR A 177 16.23 -22.65 -15.22
CA THR A 177 16.48 -24.03 -15.66
C THR A 177 15.22 -24.92 -15.64
N ASP A 178 14.20 -24.55 -14.82
CA ASP A 178 12.91 -25.21 -14.77
C ASP A 178 11.85 -24.57 -15.71
N GLY A 179 12.30 -23.69 -16.59
CA GLY A 179 11.45 -23.08 -17.62
C GLY A 179 10.59 -21.90 -17.18
N LYS A 180 10.72 -21.45 -15.91
CA LYS A 180 10.02 -20.25 -15.42
C LYS A 180 10.73 -18.97 -15.84
N GLN A 181 10.04 -17.84 -15.69
CA GLN A 181 10.63 -16.53 -15.89
C GLN A 181 10.99 -15.93 -14.52
N MET A 182 12.21 -15.44 -14.41
CA MET A 182 12.72 -14.74 -13.24
C MET A 182 13.05 -13.30 -13.62
N GLN A 183 12.53 -12.37 -12.84
CA GLN A 183 12.87 -10.95 -12.95
C GLN A 183 14.22 -10.68 -12.27
N VAL A 184 15.09 -9.93 -12.93
CA VAL A 184 16.41 -9.53 -12.45
C VAL A 184 16.69 -8.07 -12.78
#